data_75230a2bda099927df4fe0c633511a5f
#
_entry.id   75230a2bda099927df4fe0c633511a5f
#
_cell.length_a   1.000
_cell.length_b   1.000
_cell.length_c   1.000
_cell.angle_alpha   90.00
_cell.angle_beta   90.00
_cell.angle_gamma   90.00
#
_symmetry.space_group_name_H-M   'P 1'
#
loop_
_entity.id
_entity.type
_entity.pdbx_description
1 polymer ?
#
loop_
_entity_poly.entity_id
_entity_poly.type
_entity_poly.pdbx_seq_one_letter_code
_entity_poly.pdbx_strand_id
1 'polypeptide(L)'
;MLFRSQAGFTANAGIGREGAPKEGWAAGAQAQPQVYKDLLPNAKQLEEDWFKRTGIYPMHGVLTIKDEIIKKHPAVVKAIYKAFVDAKNEYVAKLKAGLRDSAHDKRYGGYLKMMDDPLPMGIKDNLPTINMLIDIATNQGLIPRRMTVDELFIDPDKL
;
A
#
# COMPACT_ATOMS: atom_id res chain seq x y z
N MET A 1 14.90 9.87 26.53
CA MET A 1 14.60 8.45 26.65
C MET A 1 14.99 7.79 25.33
N LEU A 2 16.07 7.00 25.31
CA LEU A 2 16.54 6.32 24.11
C LEU A 2 15.73 5.01 23.97
N PHE A 3 14.86 4.94 22.98
CA PHE A 3 14.20 3.70 22.61
C PHE A 3 15.24 2.79 21.94
N ARG A 4 15.65 1.75 22.63
CA ARG A 4 16.47 0.67 22.06
C ARG A 4 15.54 -0.40 21.53
N SER A 5 15.15 -0.31 20.25
CA SER A 5 14.45 -1.41 19.60
C SER A 5 15.47 -2.42 19.10
N GLN A 6 15.24 -3.70 19.38
CA GLN A 6 16.06 -4.81 18.89
C GLN A 6 15.72 -5.16 17.42
N ALA A 7 14.56 -4.74 16.95
CA ALA A 7 14.09 -4.88 15.58
C ALA A 7 13.31 -3.65 15.16
N GLY A 8 13.26 -3.34 13.88
CA GLY A 8 12.52 -2.21 13.32
C GLY A 8 12.32 -2.36 11.82
N PHE A 9 11.42 -1.53 11.29
CA PHE A 9 11.25 -1.41 9.85
C PHE A 9 12.37 -0.58 9.24
N THR A 10 12.80 -0.91 8.03
CA THR A 10 13.88 -0.22 7.31
C THR A 10 13.66 1.29 7.22
N ALA A 11 12.43 1.73 7.01
CA ALA A 11 12.08 3.16 6.98
C ALA A 11 12.39 3.89 8.31
N ASN A 12 12.20 3.23 9.46
CA ASN A 12 12.46 3.77 10.78
C ASN A 12 13.95 3.70 11.14
N ALA A 13 14.67 2.73 10.57
CA ALA A 13 16.11 2.59 10.70
C ALA A 13 16.91 3.52 9.77
N GLY A 14 16.24 4.30 8.92
CA GLY A 14 16.87 5.20 7.96
C GLY A 14 17.48 4.52 6.74
N ILE A 15 17.27 3.22 6.59
CA ILE A 15 17.80 2.44 5.46
C ILE A 15 16.96 2.72 4.21
N GLY A 16 17.64 3.01 3.09
CA GLY A 16 16.99 3.24 1.79
C GLY A 16 16.28 4.59 1.65
N ARG A 17 16.51 5.53 2.55
CA ARG A 17 16.05 6.91 2.37
C ARG A 17 17.03 7.69 1.53
N GLU A 18 16.55 8.21 0.41
CA GLU A 18 17.25 9.23 -0.37
C GLU A 18 16.87 10.60 0.19
N GLY A 19 17.85 11.40 0.55
CA GLY A 19 17.69 12.79 1.00
C GLY A 19 18.13 13.06 2.43
N ALA A 20 18.32 14.35 2.72
CA ALA A 20 18.72 14.82 4.05
C ALA A 20 17.62 14.56 5.10
N PRO A 21 17.98 14.30 6.36
CA PRO A 21 17.01 14.21 7.45
C PRO A 21 16.19 15.51 7.53
N LYS A 22 14.87 15.39 7.68
CA LYS A 22 14.03 16.56 7.94
C LYS A 22 14.37 17.15 9.30
N GLU A 23 14.26 18.47 9.44
CA GLU A 23 14.46 19.18 10.71
C GLU A 23 13.73 18.47 11.86
N GLY A 24 14.41 18.27 12.98
CA GLY A 24 13.89 17.58 14.16
C GLY A 24 14.33 16.11 14.31
N TRP A 25 15.01 15.54 13.36
CA TRP A 25 15.71 14.28 13.54
C TRP A 25 17.11 14.55 14.04
N ALA A 26 17.49 13.93 15.16
CA ALA A 26 18.78 14.17 15.81
C ALA A 26 19.94 14.17 14.80
N ALA A 27 20.37 15.37 14.42
CA ALA A 27 21.63 15.59 13.73
C ALA A 27 22.73 15.23 14.74
N GLY A 28 23.23 14.01 14.72
CA GLY A 28 24.29 13.61 15.63
C GLY A 28 24.56 12.12 15.74
N ALA A 29 23.67 11.29 15.30
CA ALA A 29 23.97 9.88 15.15
C ALA A 29 24.61 9.68 13.76
N GLN A 30 25.93 9.90 13.63
CA GLN A 30 26.69 9.16 12.64
C GLN A 30 26.47 7.69 12.96
N ALA A 31 25.43 7.12 12.35
CA ALA A 31 25.17 5.70 12.45
C ALA A 31 26.42 5.01 11.86
N GLN A 32 27.20 4.41 12.73
CA GLN A 32 28.14 3.39 12.27
C GLN A 32 27.34 2.43 11.38
N PRO A 33 27.90 1.94 10.26
CA PRO A 33 27.22 1.01 9.39
C PRO A 33 26.80 -0.20 10.23
N GLN A 34 25.58 -0.17 10.72
CA GLN A 34 25.03 -1.33 11.43
C GLN A 34 24.68 -2.33 10.35
N VAL A 35 25.28 -3.51 10.45
CA VAL A 35 24.95 -4.63 9.59
C VAL A 35 23.58 -5.16 10.05
N TYR A 36 22.53 -4.65 9.43
CA TYR A 36 21.19 -5.19 9.64
C TYR A 36 21.06 -6.54 8.97
N LYS A 37 20.43 -7.48 9.66
CA LYS A 37 20.02 -8.76 9.10
C LYS A 37 18.53 -8.79 8.94
N ASP A 38 18.06 -9.38 7.85
CA ASP A 38 16.63 -9.61 7.68
C ASP A 38 16.11 -10.49 8.81
N LEU A 39 15.04 -10.04 9.46
CA LEU A 39 14.37 -10.80 10.51
C LEU A 39 13.76 -12.10 9.95
N LEU A 40 13.27 -12.03 8.72
CA LEU A 40 12.70 -13.15 7.98
C LEU A 40 13.49 -13.34 6.69
N PRO A 41 14.53 -14.18 6.66
CA PRO A 41 15.36 -14.39 5.46
C PRO A 41 14.58 -14.89 4.23
N ASN A 42 13.47 -15.57 4.48
CA ASN A 42 12.56 -16.11 3.45
C ASN A 42 11.27 -15.30 3.30
N ALA A 43 11.28 -13.99 3.65
CA ALA A 43 10.11 -13.11 3.64
C ALA A 43 9.33 -13.18 2.31
N LYS A 44 10.04 -13.15 1.19
CA LYS A 44 9.40 -13.22 -0.14
C LYS A 44 8.57 -14.50 -0.32
N GLN A 45 9.08 -15.66 0.07
CA GLN A 45 8.34 -16.92 -0.03
C GLN A 45 7.13 -16.91 0.92
N LEU A 46 7.30 -16.38 2.14
CA LEU A 46 6.21 -16.26 3.11
C LEU A 46 5.10 -15.32 2.62
N GLU A 47 5.46 -14.21 1.96
CA GLU A 47 4.51 -13.28 1.35
C GLU A 47 3.73 -13.94 0.21
N GLU A 48 4.42 -14.70 -0.67
CA GLU A 48 3.78 -15.43 -1.76
C GLU A 48 2.80 -16.49 -1.23
N ASP A 49 3.21 -17.27 -0.23
CA ASP A 49 2.37 -18.30 0.38
C ASP A 49 1.18 -17.70 1.13
N TRP A 50 1.39 -16.56 1.79
CA TRP A 50 0.32 -15.80 2.42
C TRP A 50 -0.71 -15.34 1.39
N PHE A 51 -0.27 -14.70 0.32
CA PHE A 51 -1.14 -14.21 -0.73
C PHE A 51 -1.93 -15.36 -1.39
N LYS A 52 -1.27 -16.46 -1.75
CA LYS A 52 -1.93 -17.65 -2.35
C LYS A 52 -3.03 -18.21 -1.44
N ARG A 53 -2.81 -18.18 -0.12
CA ARG A 53 -3.74 -18.74 0.86
C ARG A 53 -4.89 -17.80 1.19
N THR A 54 -4.66 -16.48 1.19
CA THR A 54 -5.62 -15.50 1.73
C THR A 54 -6.21 -14.57 0.68
N GLY A 55 -5.55 -14.40 -0.47
CA GLY A 55 -5.88 -13.38 -1.46
C GLY A 55 -5.65 -11.95 -0.96
N ILE A 56 -5.01 -11.77 0.20
CA ILE A 56 -4.80 -10.45 0.79
C ILE A 56 -3.55 -9.84 0.20
N TYR A 57 -3.72 -8.69 -0.44
CA TYR A 57 -2.64 -7.84 -0.93
C TYR A 57 -2.72 -6.49 -0.21
N PRO A 58 -1.74 -6.15 0.65
CA PRO A 58 -1.81 -4.96 1.50
C PRO A 58 -1.99 -3.67 0.70
N MET A 59 -3.03 -2.90 1.03
CA MET A 59 -3.22 -1.56 0.48
C MET A 59 -2.19 -0.59 1.05
N HIS A 60 -1.67 0.29 0.20
CA HIS A 60 -0.73 1.32 0.62
C HIS A 60 -1.42 2.66 0.94
N GLY A 61 -2.44 3.01 0.20
CA GLY A 61 -3.12 4.30 0.37
C GLY A 61 -4.51 4.32 -0.25
N VAL A 62 -5.25 5.35 0.10
CA VAL A 62 -6.58 5.62 -0.42
C VAL A 62 -6.67 7.07 -0.90
N LEU A 63 -7.47 7.30 -1.92
CA LEU A 63 -7.82 8.63 -2.37
C LEU A 63 -9.01 9.14 -1.52
N THR A 64 -8.87 10.31 -0.94
CA THR A 64 -9.95 10.97 -0.20
C THR A 64 -10.44 12.20 -0.94
N ILE A 65 -11.75 12.40 -0.97
CA ILE A 65 -12.41 13.55 -1.59
C ILE A 65 -13.36 14.14 -0.54
N LYS A 66 -13.43 15.46 -0.45
CA LYS A 66 -14.35 16.13 0.48
C LYS A 66 -15.80 15.79 0.15
N ASP A 67 -16.60 15.50 1.16
CA ASP A 67 -18.01 15.14 1.01
C ASP A 67 -18.83 16.18 0.23
N GLU A 68 -18.53 17.46 0.42
CA GLU A 68 -19.17 18.54 -0.32
C GLU A 68 -18.94 18.48 -1.83
N ILE A 69 -17.75 18.03 -2.26
CA ILE A 69 -17.41 17.84 -3.67
C ILE A 69 -18.15 16.62 -4.22
N ILE A 70 -18.18 15.54 -3.45
CA ILE A 70 -18.89 14.31 -3.83
C ILE A 70 -20.37 14.60 -4.05
N LYS A 71 -21.00 15.33 -3.12
CA LYS A 71 -22.43 15.68 -3.19
C LYS A 71 -22.76 16.63 -4.34
N LYS A 72 -21.91 17.64 -4.56
CA LYS A 72 -22.16 18.67 -5.59
C LYS A 72 -21.75 18.24 -7.00
N HIS A 73 -20.73 17.42 -7.10
CA HIS A 73 -20.06 17.07 -8.35
C HIS A 73 -19.74 15.57 -8.45
N PRO A 74 -20.71 14.65 -8.35
CA PRO A 74 -20.44 13.21 -8.39
C PRO A 74 -19.70 12.76 -9.65
N ALA A 75 -19.95 13.42 -10.79
CA ALA A 75 -19.24 13.13 -12.04
C ALA A 75 -17.72 13.35 -11.94
N VAL A 76 -17.27 14.29 -11.07
CA VAL A 76 -15.84 14.52 -10.85
C VAL A 76 -15.19 13.32 -10.16
N VAL A 77 -15.89 12.67 -9.23
CA VAL A 77 -15.42 11.47 -8.54
C VAL A 77 -15.19 10.34 -9.54
N LYS A 78 -16.17 10.10 -10.41
CA LYS A 78 -16.05 9.11 -11.49
C LYS A 78 -14.89 9.41 -12.43
N ALA A 79 -14.75 10.68 -12.84
CA ALA A 79 -13.70 11.11 -13.75
C ALA A 79 -12.30 10.90 -13.14
N ILE A 80 -12.12 11.25 -11.87
CA ILE A 80 -10.86 11.05 -11.15
C ILE A 80 -10.56 9.55 -11.05
N TYR A 81 -11.52 8.75 -10.60
CA TYR A 81 -11.34 7.29 -10.49
C TYR A 81 -10.97 6.67 -11.83
N LYS A 82 -11.70 7.02 -12.89
CA LYS A 82 -11.41 6.55 -14.24
C LYS A 82 -10.00 6.94 -14.70
N ALA A 83 -9.57 8.17 -14.45
CA ALA A 83 -8.24 8.63 -14.83
C ALA A 83 -7.13 7.80 -14.14
N PHE A 84 -7.30 7.49 -12.85
CA PHE A 84 -6.36 6.62 -12.14
C PHE A 84 -6.36 5.18 -12.69
N VAL A 85 -7.55 4.63 -12.97
CA VAL A 85 -7.68 3.28 -13.56
C VAL A 85 -7.03 3.22 -14.94
N ASP A 86 -7.30 4.21 -15.81
CA ASP A 86 -6.72 4.26 -17.15
C ASP A 86 -5.19 4.34 -17.10
N ALA A 87 -4.65 5.24 -16.28
CA ALA A 87 -3.20 5.40 -16.10
C ALA A 87 -2.54 4.12 -15.55
N LYS A 88 -3.18 3.46 -14.58
CA LYS A 88 -2.73 2.18 -14.03
C LYS A 88 -2.76 1.08 -15.09
N ASN A 89 -3.83 0.98 -15.87
CA ASN A 89 -3.96 -0.04 -16.93
C ASN A 89 -2.89 0.14 -18.00
N GLU A 90 -2.63 1.38 -18.42
CA GLU A 90 -1.54 1.69 -19.35
C GLU A 90 -0.18 1.28 -18.78
N TYR A 91 0.06 1.59 -17.50
CA TYR A 91 1.29 1.22 -16.81
C TYR A 91 1.47 -0.31 -16.77
N VAL A 92 0.44 -1.04 -16.34
CA VAL A 92 0.48 -2.51 -16.23
C VAL A 92 0.65 -3.16 -17.61
N ALA A 93 0.01 -2.63 -18.65
CA ALA A 93 0.20 -3.11 -20.01
C ALA A 93 1.65 -2.96 -20.49
N LYS A 94 2.26 -1.80 -20.25
CA LYS A 94 3.68 -1.55 -20.56
C LYS A 94 4.62 -2.44 -19.73
N LEU A 95 4.28 -2.68 -18.47
CA LEU A 95 5.03 -3.58 -17.58
C LEU A 95 5.01 -5.02 -18.11
N LYS A 96 3.83 -5.53 -18.48
CA LYS A 96 3.66 -6.87 -19.05
C LYS A 96 4.38 -7.03 -20.39
N ALA A 97 4.45 -5.96 -21.18
CA ALA A 97 5.16 -5.93 -22.45
C ALA A 97 6.71 -5.79 -22.30
N GLY A 98 7.22 -5.68 -21.05
CA GLY A 98 8.66 -5.49 -20.82
C GLY A 98 9.21 -4.12 -21.26
N LEU A 99 8.33 -3.14 -21.43
CA LEU A 99 8.68 -1.78 -21.85
C LEU A 99 9.08 -0.87 -20.66
N ARG A 100 9.21 -1.44 -19.47
CA ARG A 100 9.53 -0.74 -18.22
C ARG A 100 10.55 -1.56 -17.43
N ASP A 101 11.62 -0.89 -16.95
CA ASP A 101 12.79 -1.55 -16.37
C ASP A 101 13.39 -0.89 -15.12
N SER A 102 12.76 0.17 -14.60
CA SER A 102 13.21 0.80 -13.35
C SER A 102 13.18 -0.20 -12.17
N ALA A 103 13.80 0.15 -11.06
CA ALA A 103 13.77 -0.67 -9.84
C ALA A 103 12.34 -0.95 -9.36
N HIS A 104 11.45 0.06 -9.44
CA HIS A 104 10.04 -0.10 -9.15
C HIS A 104 9.34 -1.04 -10.14
N ASP A 105 9.63 -0.89 -11.43
CA ASP A 105 9.04 -1.74 -12.47
C ASP A 105 9.44 -3.20 -12.29
N LYS A 106 10.69 -3.48 -11.95
CA LYS A 106 11.17 -4.83 -11.65
C LYS A 106 10.47 -5.44 -10.44
N ARG A 107 10.20 -4.61 -9.40
CA ARG A 107 9.44 -5.05 -8.22
C ARG A 107 8.01 -5.45 -8.60
N TYR A 108 7.27 -4.57 -9.28
CA TYR A 108 5.90 -4.87 -9.72
C TYR A 108 5.85 -5.99 -10.76
N GLY A 109 6.81 -6.06 -11.66
CA GLY A 109 6.98 -7.17 -12.60
C GLY A 109 7.15 -8.51 -11.90
N GLY A 110 7.80 -8.53 -10.73
CA GLY A 110 7.90 -9.72 -9.88
C GLY A 110 6.54 -10.23 -9.40
N TYR A 111 5.61 -9.34 -9.10
CA TYR A 111 4.26 -9.71 -8.63
C TYR A 111 3.37 -10.28 -9.75
N LEU A 112 3.65 -10.01 -11.02
CA LEU A 112 2.93 -10.62 -12.15
C LEU A 112 3.06 -12.14 -12.20
N LYS A 113 3.97 -12.74 -11.44
CA LYS A 113 4.07 -14.20 -11.26
C LYS A 113 2.98 -14.76 -10.34
N MET A 114 2.37 -13.91 -9.53
CA MET A 114 1.38 -14.31 -8.52
C MET A 114 -0.01 -13.79 -8.82
N MET A 115 -0.11 -12.67 -9.53
CA MET A 115 -1.38 -11.99 -9.80
C MET A 115 -1.35 -11.31 -11.16
N ASP A 116 -2.49 -11.22 -11.82
CA ASP A 116 -2.60 -10.58 -13.14
C ASP A 116 -2.45 -9.05 -13.09
N ASP A 117 -2.85 -8.44 -11.98
CA ASP A 117 -2.75 -7.00 -11.75
C ASP A 117 -2.03 -6.71 -10.44
N PRO A 118 -0.76 -6.22 -10.48
CA PRO A 118 0.02 -5.91 -9.29
C PRO A 118 -0.37 -4.57 -8.64
N LEU A 119 -1.36 -3.87 -9.20
CA LEU A 119 -1.87 -2.59 -8.71
C LEU A 119 -3.41 -2.61 -8.68
N PRO A 120 -4.02 -3.53 -7.90
CA PRO A 120 -5.47 -3.63 -7.85
C PRO A 120 -6.09 -2.31 -7.37
N MET A 121 -7.07 -1.80 -8.09
CA MET A 121 -7.77 -0.55 -7.79
C MET A 121 -9.26 -0.78 -7.58
N GLY A 122 -9.82 0.06 -6.69
CA GLY A 122 -11.24 0.01 -6.37
C GLY A 122 -11.58 -0.98 -5.26
N ILE A 123 -12.84 -0.98 -4.87
CA ILE A 123 -13.33 -1.75 -3.73
C ILE A 123 -13.32 -3.24 -4.04
N LYS A 124 -13.81 -3.62 -5.21
CA LYS A 124 -14.00 -5.02 -5.59
C LYS A 124 -12.70 -5.83 -5.52
N ASP A 125 -11.64 -5.31 -6.12
CA ASP A 125 -10.36 -6.01 -6.23
C ASP A 125 -9.59 -6.01 -4.91
N ASN A 126 -9.92 -5.09 -3.99
CA ASN A 126 -9.29 -4.96 -2.67
C ASN A 126 -10.19 -5.47 -1.52
N LEU A 127 -11.35 -6.05 -1.81
CA LEU A 127 -12.32 -6.43 -0.79
C LEU A 127 -11.77 -7.36 0.31
N PRO A 128 -10.97 -8.40 0.00
CA PRO A 128 -10.35 -9.23 1.04
C PRO A 128 -9.47 -8.43 1.99
N THR A 129 -8.67 -7.51 1.44
CA THR A 129 -7.76 -6.65 2.21
C THR A 129 -8.54 -5.63 3.06
N ILE A 130 -9.59 -5.01 2.50
CA ILE A 130 -10.45 -4.06 3.23
C ILE A 130 -11.11 -4.76 4.42
N ASN A 131 -11.71 -5.92 4.22
CA ASN A 131 -12.35 -6.66 5.29
C ASN A 131 -11.35 -7.07 6.37
N MET A 132 -10.17 -7.57 6.01
CA MET A 132 -9.11 -7.89 6.97
C MET A 132 -8.69 -6.67 7.78
N LEU A 133 -8.54 -5.51 7.15
CA LEU A 133 -8.18 -4.27 7.84
C LEU A 133 -9.27 -3.86 8.85
N ILE A 134 -10.54 -3.94 8.46
CA ILE A 134 -11.68 -3.65 9.34
C ILE A 134 -11.67 -4.60 10.55
N ASP A 135 -11.48 -5.89 10.32
CA ASP A 135 -11.46 -6.91 11.38
C ASP A 135 -10.29 -6.68 12.35
N ILE A 136 -9.10 -6.41 11.83
CA ILE A 136 -7.91 -6.10 12.64
C ILE A 136 -8.15 -4.82 13.46
N ALA A 137 -8.62 -3.75 12.83
CA ALA A 137 -8.87 -2.48 13.51
C ALA A 137 -9.93 -2.61 14.62
N THR A 138 -10.98 -3.41 14.39
CA THR A 138 -11.99 -3.72 15.40
C THR A 138 -11.41 -4.52 16.55
N ASN A 139 -10.69 -5.59 16.25
CA ASN A 139 -10.11 -6.49 17.26
C ASN A 139 -9.04 -5.80 18.13
N GLN A 140 -8.35 -4.83 17.55
CA GLN A 140 -7.35 -4.01 18.28
C GLN A 140 -7.97 -2.81 19.00
N GLY A 141 -9.29 -2.60 18.92
CA GLY A 141 -9.97 -1.47 19.54
C GLY A 141 -9.63 -0.10 18.92
N LEU A 142 -9.10 -0.07 17.70
CA LEU A 142 -8.80 1.17 16.97
C LEU A 142 -10.08 1.84 16.46
N ILE A 143 -11.12 1.06 16.20
CA ILE A 143 -12.47 1.52 15.89
C ILE A 143 -13.47 0.89 16.86
N PRO A 144 -14.55 1.60 17.23
CA PRO A 144 -15.45 1.18 18.30
C PRO A 144 -16.32 -0.04 17.94
N ARG A 145 -16.51 -0.32 16.67
CA ARG A 145 -17.27 -1.44 16.15
C ARG A 145 -16.79 -1.82 14.75
N ARG A 146 -17.15 -3.00 14.30
CA ARG A 146 -16.96 -3.39 12.91
C ARG A 146 -17.81 -2.49 12.00
N MET A 147 -17.16 -1.79 11.09
CA MET A 147 -17.80 -0.96 10.07
C MET A 147 -18.01 -1.77 8.79
N THR A 148 -18.99 -1.39 8.00
CA THR A 148 -19.18 -1.95 6.66
C THR A 148 -18.31 -1.22 5.64
N VAL A 149 -18.09 -1.85 4.49
CA VAL A 149 -17.34 -1.24 3.40
C VAL A 149 -18.00 0.05 2.90
N ASP A 150 -19.35 0.03 2.77
CA ASP A 150 -20.12 1.19 2.31
C ASP A 150 -20.16 2.36 3.33
N GLU A 151 -19.86 2.10 4.62
CA GLU A 151 -19.65 3.16 5.60
C GLU A 151 -18.30 3.85 5.47
N LEU A 152 -17.30 3.16 4.92
CA LEU A 152 -15.92 3.65 4.83
C LEU A 152 -15.55 4.16 3.45
N PHE A 153 -16.13 3.59 2.40
CA PHE A 153 -15.76 3.86 1.03
C PHE A 153 -16.96 4.21 0.17
N ILE A 154 -16.74 5.08 -0.78
CA ILE A 154 -17.70 5.40 -1.82
C ILE A 154 -17.33 4.60 -3.07
N ASP A 155 -18.30 3.84 -3.57
CA ASP A 155 -18.17 3.13 -4.82
C ASP A 155 -18.46 4.10 -5.99
N PRO A 156 -17.46 4.44 -6.82
CA PRO A 156 -17.68 5.35 -7.93
C PRO A 156 -18.71 4.85 -8.96
N ASP A 157 -18.92 3.54 -9.03
CA ASP A 157 -19.88 2.94 -9.96
C ASP A 157 -21.34 3.11 -9.49
N LYS A 158 -21.53 3.42 -8.21
CA LYS A 158 -22.85 3.68 -7.60
C LYS A 158 -23.24 5.16 -7.53
N LEU A 159 -22.39 6.09 -8.00
CA LEU A 159 -22.65 7.54 -7.98
C LEU A 159 -23.46 8.00 -9.18
#